data_29080c14a84c87c48e2e8490d197ff42
#
_entry.id   29080c14a84c87c48e2e8490d197ff42
#
_cell.length_a   1.000
_cell.length_b   1.000
_cell.length_c   1.000
_cell.angle_alpha   90.00
_cell.angle_beta   90.00
_cell.angle_gamma   90.00
#
_symmetry.space_group_name_H-M   'P 1'
#
loop_
_entity.id
_entity.type
_entity.pdbx_description
1 polymer ?
#
loop_
_entity_poly.entity_id
_entity_poly.type
_entity_poly.pdbx_seq_one_letter_code
_entity_poly.pdbx_strand_id
1 'polypeptide(L)'
;MVARIFTTLWFAFVVSLISSNAQNRIYGTVTDPSGCPLAGVDCVLASLSDTAAIAHTLTDSKGTFSLNVDEDGQFLLKFSCLGYRPQQLTCKRGDVGVVKLTESIQNLSEVTVSAQGLRSFGNADIILLDRRARQMGNNALEAISSLPQFRLSTNSGELLTADGKIVLVLIDGIRRSVRELMLLKADEIKTLHYYSNPPARFAHEKIGAVLDVATKRTNKRHYSLYLDTKNSITTGYGTNLISTSYSDSLNKVSAAYFLDYRHLDRNTMENRYVYPDVTNDYKGLSGKYTGTYHIGQLFYQRFQNSNLFNITLEYRKFPATQQYSQQLLRTGTLEDANHRRLQSDFSSISANIYFGHTFRKGNSLSVNVVNTYFKSNSNNNLTNTSGTGTFTNVV
;
A
#
# COMPACT_ATOMS: atom_id res chain seq x y z
N MET A 1 -67.74 -0.25 52.14
CA MET A 1 -67.51 -1.39 51.24
C MET A 1 -67.20 -0.91 49.79
N VAL A 2 -67.85 0.11 49.30
CA VAL A 2 -67.72 0.61 47.90
C VAL A 2 -66.35 1.23 47.61
N ALA A 3 -65.71 1.94 48.56
CA ALA A 3 -64.40 2.56 48.36
C ALA A 3 -63.24 1.58 48.18
N ARG A 4 -63.32 0.38 48.77
CA ARG A 4 -62.27 -0.66 48.58
C ARG A 4 -62.34 -1.35 47.21
N ILE A 5 -63.51 -1.38 46.61
CA ILE A 5 -63.70 -1.96 45.26
C ILE A 5 -63.17 -1.00 44.20
N PHE A 6 -63.32 0.29 44.39
CA PHE A 6 -62.81 1.31 43.48
C PHE A 6 -61.26 1.36 43.47
N THR A 7 -60.62 1.21 44.61
CA THR A 7 -59.13 1.23 44.69
C THR A 7 -58.50 -0.05 44.09
N THR A 8 -59.15 -1.20 44.25
CA THR A 8 -58.68 -2.47 43.62
C THR A 8 -58.87 -2.48 42.10
N LEU A 9 -59.98 -1.94 41.60
CA LEU A 9 -60.23 -1.77 40.16
C LEU A 9 -59.29 -0.75 39.51
N TRP A 10 -58.95 0.36 40.23
CA TRP A 10 -58.02 1.35 39.73
C TRP A 10 -56.57 0.83 39.70
N PHE A 11 -56.17 0.02 40.68
CA PHE A 11 -54.86 -0.63 40.71
C PHE A 11 -54.73 -1.70 39.65
N ALA A 12 -55.77 -2.49 39.35
CA ALA A 12 -55.80 -3.44 38.27
C ALA A 12 -55.77 -2.78 36.90
N PHE A 13 -56.37 -1.59 36.71
CA PHE A 13 -56.34 -0.83 35.49
C PHE A 13 -54.96 -0.19 35.26
N VAL A 14 -54.27 0.30 36.28
CA VAL A 14 -52.91 0.86 36.18
C VAL A 14 -51.90 -0.25 35.90
N VAL A 15 -52.04 -1.43 36.46
CA VAL A 15 -51.16 -2.57 36.19
C VAL A 15 -51.31 -3.07 34.75
N SER A 16 -52.52 -3.01 34.16
CA SER A 16 -52.75 -3.42 32.77
C SER A 16 -52.17 -2.47 31.74
N LEU A 17 -51.90 -1.18 32.09
CA LEU A 17 -51.27 -0.19 31.22
C LEU A 17 -49.74 -0.35 31.13
N ILE A 18 -49.12 -1.02 32.09
CA ILE A 18 -47.65 -1.20 32.13
C ILE A 18 -47.18 -2.41 31.23
N SER A 19 -48.11 -3.30 30.86
CA SER A 19 -47.76 -4.50 30.10
C SER A 19 -47.71 -4.32 28.56
N SER A 20 -47.93 -3.11 28.03
CA SER A 20 -48.19 -2.92 26.60
C SER A 20 -46.93 -2.56 25.75
N ASN A 21 -45.74 -2.42 26.34
CA ASN A 21 -44.57 -1.99 25.61
C ASN A 21 -43.56 -3.11 25.27
N ALA A 22 -43.84 -4.35 25.62
CA ALA A 22 -42.92 -5.47 25.40
C ALA A 22 -43.10 -6.21 24.06
N GLN A 23 -44.11 -5.86 23.25
CA GLN A 23 -44.51 -6.66 22.11
C GLN A 23 -43.82 -6.39 20.78
N ASN A 24 -43.09 -5.27 20.64
CA ASN A 24 -42.51 -4.85 19.35
C ASN A 24 -41.00 -4.98 19.29
N ARG A 25 -40.40 -5.90 20.02
CA ARG A 25 -38.94 -6.05 20.07
C ARG A 25 -38.51 -7.48 19.85
N ILE A 26 -37.35 -7.65 19.24
CA ILE A 26 -36.57 -8.89 19.19
C ILE A 26 -35.36 -8.66 20.08
N TYR A 27 -35.16 -9.49 21.08
CA TYR A 27 -34.08 -9.35 22.05
C TYR A 27 -33.49 -10.69 22.44
N GLY A 28 -32.28 -10.69 22.97
CA GLY A 28 -31.61 -11.92 23.41
C GLY A 28 -30.20 -11.62 23.91
N THR A 29 -29.44 -12.68 24.13
CA THR A 29 -28.04 -12.58 24.59
C THR A 29 -27.11 -13.38 23.70
N VAL A 30 -25.94 -12.84 23.37
CA VAL A 30 -24.94 -13.53 22.59
C VAL A 30 -23.75 -13.90 23.48
N THR A 31 -23.34 -15.16 23.41
CA THR A 31 -22.24 -15.70 24.22
C THR A 31 -21.23 -16.45 23.33
N ASP A 32 -20.05 -16.66 23.87
CA ASP A 32 -19.06 -17.58 23.33
C ASP A 32 -19.45 -19.06 23.65
N PRO A 33 -18.71 -20.07 23.17
CA PRO A 33 -18.97 -21.47 23.47
C PRO A 33 -18.89 -21.82 24.97
N SER A 34 -18.09 -21.02 25.73
CA SER A 34 -17.92 -21.20 27.18
C SER A 34 -19.04 -20.55 28.00
N GLY A 35 -19.95 -19.82 27.36
CA GLY A 35 -21.03 -19.09 28.00
C GLY A 35 -20.67 -17.68 28.45
N CYS A 36 -19.48 -17.16 28.12
CA CYS A 36 -19.13 -15.78 28.41
C CYS A 36 -19.84 -14.81 27.47
N PRO A 37 -20.41 -13.69 27.96
CA PRO A 37 -21.13 -12.74 27.14
C PRO A 37 -20.18 -12.04 26.14
N LEU A 38 -20.64 -11.89 24.90
CA LEU A 38 -19.88 -11.22 23.84
C LEU A 38 -20.42 -9.82 23.59
N ALA A 39 -19.62 -8.83 23.94
CA ALA A 39 -19.89 -7.41 23.66
C ALA A 39 -19.46 -7.03 22.24
N GLY A 40 -20.20 -6.10 21.59
CA GLY A 40 -19.83 -5.58 20.27
C GLY A 40 -20.11 -6.54 19.11
N VAL A 41 -20.98 -7.53 19.32
CA VAL A 41 -21.49 -8.38 18.23
C VAL A 41 -22.47 -7.57 17.40
N ASP A 42 -22.25 -7.50 16.10
CA ASP A 42 -23.17 -6.87 15.15
C ASP A 42 -24.38 -7.78 14.91
N CYS A 43 -25.56 -7.28 15.26
CA CYS A 43 -26.85 -7.97 15.14
C CYS A 43 -27.68 -7.27 14.07
N VAL A 44 -27.83 -7.88 12.90
CA VAL A 44 -28.55 -7.34 11.74
C VAL A 44 -29.84 -8.13 11.53
N LEU A 45 -30.97 -7.42 11.55
CA LEU A 45 -32.26 -7.97 11.22
C LEU A 45 -32.59 -7.71 9.74
N ALA A 46 -32.98 -8.73 9.01
CA ALA A 46 -33.30 -8.65 7.59
C ALA A 46 -34.64 -9.29 7.28
N SER A 47 -35.26 -8.86 6.19
CA SER A 47 -36.43 -9.54 5.62
C SER A 47 -36.05 -10.91 5.07
N LEU A 48 -36.98 -11.87 5.17
CA LEU A 48 -36.81 -13.20 4.56
C LEU A 48 -36.96 -13.18 3.04
N SER A 49 -37.66 -12.17 2.47
CA SER A 49 -38.01 -12.12 1.04
C SER A 49 -36.90 -11.51 0.17
N ASP A 50 -36.23 -10.48 0.65
CA ASP A 50 -35.24 -9.71 -0.15
C ASP A 50 -33.89 -9.57 0.53
N THR A 51 -33.75 -10.09 1.75
CA THR A 51 -32.53 -9.97 2.61
C THR A 51 -32.09 -8.54 2.91
N ALA A 52 -32.94 -7.55 2.64
CA ALA A 52 -32.67 -6.16 3.01
C ALA A 52 -32.63 -5.98 4.53
N ALA A 53 -31.65 -5.22 5.01
CA ALA A 53 -31.52 -4.92 6.43
C ALA A 53 -32.63 -3.99 6.88
N ILE A 54 -33.42 -4.43 7.88
CA ILE A 54 -34.53 -3.67 8.47
C ILE A 54 -34.05 -2.88 9.68
N ALA A 55 -33.22 -3.50 10.53
CA ALA A 55 -32.68 -2.88 11.74
C ALA A 55 -31.33 -3.49 12.09
N HIS A 56 -30.51 -2.78 12.84
CA HIS A 56 -29.24 -3.29 13.36
C HIS A 56 -28.94 -2.73 14.75
N THR A 57 -28.17 -3.47 15.53
CA THR A 57 -27.68 -3.05 16.84
C THR A 57 -26.39 -3.79 17.19
N LEU A 58 -25.66 -3.31 18.19
CA LEU A 58 -24.51 -4.00 18.77
C LEU A 58 -24.89 -4.56 20.14
N THR A 59 -24.32 -5.71 20.51
CA THR A 59 -24.47 -6.22 21.87
C THR A 59 -23.73 -5.35 22.87
N ASP A 60 -24.33 -5.17 24.06
CA ASP A 60 -23.73 -4.43 25.17
C ASP A 60 -22.65 -5.24 25.92
N SER A 61 -22.12 -4.70 27.02
CA SER A 61 -21.11 -5.38 27.86
C SER A 61 -21.58 -6.69 28.51
N LYS A 62 -22.88 -6.94 28.54
CA LYS A 62 -23.49 -8.20 29.03
C LYS A 62 -23.87 -9.13 27.88
N GLY A 63 -23.47 -8.80 26.65
CA GLY A 63 -23.83 -9.55 25.46
C GLY A 63 -25.30 -9.43 25.05
N THR A 64 -26.09 -8.51 25.63
CA THR A 64 -27.52 -8.38 25.34
C THR A 64 -27.72 -7.45 24.11
N PHE A 65 -28.73 -7.78 23.30
CA PHE A 65 -29.19 -6.96 22.18
C PHE A 65 -30.69 -6.77 22.20
N SER A 66 -31.17 -5.67 21.61
CA SER A 66 -32.58 -5.36 21.44
C SER A 66 -32.79 -4.59 20.13
N LEU A 67 -33.70 -5.10 19.29
CA LEU A 67 -34.08 -4.53 18.00
C LEU A 67 -35.59 -4.23 18.00
N ASN A 68 -35.97 -3.02 17.63
CA ASN A 68 -37.36 -2.65 17.45
C ASN A 68 -37.85 -3.10 16.07
N VAL A 69 -39.05 -3.63 15.98
CA VAL A 69 -39.64 -4.11 14.73
C VAL A 69 -41.13 -3.71 14.68
N ASP A 70 -41.49 -2.97 13.65
CA ASP A 70 -42.85 -2.46 13.49
C ASP A 70 -43.80 -3.42 12.76
N GLU A 71 -43.23 -4.36 11.99
CA GLU A 71 -43.97 -5.33 11.18
C GLU A 71 -44.11 -6.70 11.88
N ASP A 72 -45.22 -7.37 11.65
CA ASP A 72 -45.42 -8.78 12.10
C ASP A 72 -44.90 -9.73 11.02
N GLY A 73 -44.11 -10.73 11.44
CA GLY A 73 -43.57 -11.70 10.50
C GLY A 73 -42.45 -12.56 11.06
N GLN A 74 -41.84 -13.30 10.14
CA GLN A 74 -40.59 -13.99 10.37
C GLN A 74 -39.44 -13.17 9.79
N PHE A 75 -38.34 -13.08 10.51
CA PHE A 75 -37.16 -12.30 10.17
C PHE A 75 -35.95 -13.17 10.20
N LEU A 76 -34.96 -12.79 9.40
CA LEU A 76 -33.63 -13.37 9.41
C LEU A 76 -32.73 -12.50 10.28
N LEU A 77 -32.28 -13.01 11.42
CA LEU A 77 -31.36 -12.33 12.32
C LEU A 77 -29.96 -12.88 12.11
N LYS A 78 -29.00 -12.00 11.76
CA LYS A 78 -27.61 -12.33 11.49
C LYS A 78 -26.73 -11.76 12.58
N PHE A 79 -25.76 -12.55 13.04
CA PHE A 79 -24.77 -12.16 14.03
C PHE A 79 -23.38 -12.23 13.42
N SER A 80 -22.59 -11.17 13.59
CA SER A 80 -21.19 -11.16 13.18
C SER A 80 -20.29 -10.53 14.24
N CYS A 81 -19.17 -11.17 14.52
CA CYS A 81 -18.17 -10.71 15.45
C CYS A 81 -16.78 -11.13 14.99
N LEU A 82 -15.79 -10.27 15.19
CA LEU A 82 -14.41 -10.57 14.84
C LEU A 82 -13.88 -11.73 15.69
N GLY A 83 -13.32 -12.77 15.02
CA GLY A 83 -12.86 -13.98 15.69
C GLY A 83 -13.91 -15.08 15.84
N TYR A 84 -15.16 -14.84 15.42
CA TYR A 84 -16.26 -15.79 15.47
C TYR A 84 -16.85 -16.09 14.10
N ARG A 85 -17.39 -17.27 13.91
CA ARG A 85 -18.12 -17.63 12.68
C ARG A 85 -19.45 -16.86 12.66
N PRO A 86 -19.78 -16.17 11.54
CA PRO A 86 -21.09 -15.57 11.40
C PRO A 86 -22.18 -16.61 11.56
N GLN A 87 -23.21 -16.28 12.33
CA GLN A 87 -24.39 -17.15 12.55
C GLN A 87 -25.63 -16.41 12.09
N GLN A 88 -26.61 -17.18 11.61
CA GLN A 88 -27.91 -16.63 11.25
C GLN A 88 -29.02 -17.57 11.75
N LEU A 89 -30.13 -16.99 12.17
CA LEU A 89 -31.31 -17.73 12.59
C LEU A 89 -32.58 -17.01 12.15
N THR A 90 -33.65 -17.77 11.97
CA THR A 90 -34.97 -17.20 11.71
C THR A 90 -35.68 -17.02 13.03
N CYS A 91 -36.20 -15.83 13.29
CA CYS A 91 -36.91 -15.51 14.52
C CYS A 91 -38.24 -14.79 14.26
N LYS A 92 -39.07 -14.74 15.27
CA LYS A 92 -40.24 -13.87 15.36
C LYS A 92 -40.00 -12.85 16.46
N ARG A 93 -40.92 -11.90 16.62
CA ARG A 93 -40.90 -10.97 17.75
C ARG A 93 -40.83 -11.70 19.08
N GLY A 94 -40.03 -11.18 20.01
CA GLY A 94 -39.87 -11.73 21.35
C GLY A 94 -38.44 -12.09 21.71
N ASP A 95 -38.30 -12.95 22.69
CA ASP A 95 -36.99 -13.42 23.16
C ASP A 95 -36.45 -14.51 22.25
N VAL A 96 -35.26 -14.26 21.73
CA VAL A 96 -34.51 -15.22 20.88
C VAL A 96 -33.68 -16.17 21.75
N GLY A 97 -33.56 -15.87 23.04
CA GLY A 97 -32.74 -16.65 23.97
C GLY A 97 -31.25 -16.38 23.85
N VAL A 98 -30.45 -17.39 24.16
CA VAL A 98 -29.01 -17.34 24.13
C VAL A 98 -28.48 -17.85 22.79
N VAL A 99 -27.81 -16.99 22.05
CA VAL A 99 -27.15 -17.34 20.78
C VAL A 99 -25.66 -17.56 21.05
N LYS A 100 -25.15 -18.76 20.79
CA LYS A 100 -23.75 -19.10 21.00
C LYS A 100 -22.98 -18.95 19.69
N LEU A 101 -21.98 -18.06 19.63
CA LEU A 101 -21.09 -17.94 18.50
C LEU A 101 -19.88 -18.86 18.66
N THR A 102 -19.56 -19.61 17.62
CA THR A 102 -18.39 -20.50 17.59
C THR A 102 -17.16 -19.71 17.18
N GLU A 103 -16.06 -19.85 17.92
CA GLU A 103 -14.79 -19.23 17.54
C GLU A 103 -14.35 -19.70 16.15
N SER A 104 -13.92 -18.76 15.36
CA SER A 104 -13.37 -19.03 14.04
C SER A 104 -11.87 -18.85 14.10
N ILE A 105 -11.12 -19.94 14.14
CA ILE A 105 -9.71 -19.94 13.77
C ILE A 105 -9.64 -19.88 12.23
N GLN A 106 -10.28 -18.90 11.63
CA GLN A 106 -10.12 -18.67 10.20
C GLN A 106 -8.96 -17.70 9.99
N ASN A 107 -7.89 -18.21 9.40
CA ASN A 107 -7.16 -17.44 8.38
C ASN A 107 -8.23 -16.75 7.53
N LEU A 108 -8.23 -15.42 7.52
CA LEU A 108 -9.18 -14.60 6.77
C LEU A 108 -9.22 -15.03 5.29
N SER A 109 -10.09 -15.97 4.98
CA SER A 109 -10.44 -16.32 3.61
C SER A 109 -11.46 -15.30 3.15
N GLU A 110 -11.06 -14.55 2.18
CA GLU A 110 -11.86 -13.80 1.20
C GLU A 110 -13.27 -13.40 1.63
N VAL A 111 -13.39 -12.24 2.25
CA VAL A 111 -14.65 -11.51 2.27
C VAL A 111 -14.75 -10.78 0.94
N THR A 112 -15.57 -11.27 0.03
CA THR A 112 -15.99 -10.53 -1.17
C THR A 112 -16.84 -9.35 -0.71
N VAL A 113 -16.20 -8.22 -0.47
CA VAL A 113 -16.89 -6.95 -0.20
C VAL A 113 -16.89 -6.14 -1.49
N SER A 114 -18.01 -6.17 -2.20
CA SER A 114 -18.33 -5.13 -3.19
C SER A 114 -18.76 -3.88 -2.44
N ALA A 115 -17.79 -3.07 -2.03
CA ALA A 115 -18.02 -1.68 -1.65
C ALA A 115 -16.70 -0.93 -1.85
N GLN A 116 -16.77 0.17 -2.55
CA GLN A 116 -15.79 1.23 -2.55
C GLN A 116 -15.42 1.52 -1.09
N GLY A 117 -14.22 1.13 -0.63
CA GLY A 117 -14.02 1.28 0.78
C GLY A 117 -12.58 1.29 1.24
N LEU A 118 -12.18 2.46 1.63
CA LEU A 118 -11.15 2.67 2.63
C LEU A 118 -11.71 2.10 3.96
N ARG A 119 -11.07 1.07 4.51
CA ARG A 119 -11.36 0.59 5.88
C ARG A 119 -10.16 0.91 6.74
N SER A 120 -10.34 1.76 7.74
CA SER A 120 -9.30 2.01 8.75
C SER A 120 -9.27 0.85 9.75
N PHE A 121 -8.10 0.24 9.94
CA PHE A 121 -7.88 -0.83 10.88
C PHE A 121 -6.65 -0.52 11.74
N GLY A 122 -6.86 -0.04 12.95
CA GLY A 122 -5.77 0.44 13.81
C GLY A 122 -5.06 1.66 13.19
N ASN A 123 -3.76 1.57 12.96
CA ASN A 123 -2.94 2.65 12.38
C ASN A 123 -2.83 2.57 10.84
N ALA A 124 -3.52 1.65 10.17
CA ALA A 124 -3.46 1.46 8.73
C ALA A 124 -4.82 1.59 8.08
N ASP A 125 -4.88 2.26 6.95
CA ASP A 125 -6.02 2.22 6.05
C ASP A 125 -5.88 1.04 5.09
N ILE A 126 -6.85 0.16 5.05
CA ILE A 126 -6.88 -0.96 4.10
C ILE A 126 -7.57 -0.50 2.83
N ILE A 127 -6.82 -0.49 1.73
CA ILE A 127 -7.31 -0.12 0.41
C ILE A 127 -7.47 -1.41 -0.41
N LEU A 128 -8.66 -1.65 -0.91
CA LEU A 128 -8.94 -2.73 -1.85
C LEU A 128 -8.91 -2.14 -3.27
N LEU A 129 -8.08 -2.71 -4.14
CA LEU A 129 -8.13 -2.36 -5.56
C LEU A 129 -9.44 -2.85 -6.16
N ASP A 130 -10.28 -1.93 -6.62
CA ASP A 130 -11.49 -2.26 -7.36
C ASP A 130 -11.16 -2.82 -8.75
N ARG A 131 -12.18 -3.30 -9.46
CA ARG A 131 -12.01 -3.83 -10.82
C ARG A 131 -11.43 -2.78 -11.77
N ARG A 132 -11.84 -1.52 -11.62
CA ARG A 132 -11.40 -0.41 -12.48
C ARG A 132 -9.91 -0.11 -12.28
N ALA A 133 -9.46 0.03 -11.04
CA ALA A 133 -8.05 0.25 -10.74
C ALA A 133 -7.16 -0.91 -11.23
N ARG A 134 -7.63 -2.17 -11.12
CA ARG A 134 -6.92 -3.35 -11.67
C ARG A 134 -6.82 -3.35 -13.19
N GLN A 135 -7.82 -2.81 -13.89
CA GLN A 135 -7.85 -2.76 -15.36
C GLN A 135 -7.13 -1.53 -15.92
N MET A 136 -6.98 -0.45 -15.14
CA MET A 136 -6.28 0.76 -15.58
C MET A 136 -4.77 0.62 -15.65
N GLY A 137 -4.19 -0.34 -14.91
CA GLY A 137 -2.75 -0.56 -14.85
C GLY A 137 -2.33 -1.92 -15.39
N ASN A 138 -1.26 -1.97 -16.19
CA ASN A 138 -0.65 -3.21 -16.65
C ASN A 138 0.09 -3.93 -15.52
N ASN A 139 0.48 -3.19 -14.48
CA ASN A 139 1.23 -3.68 -13.34
C ASN A 139 0.74 -3.01 -12.03
N ALA A 140 1.27 -3.48 -10.89
CA ALA A 140 0.90 -2.96 -9.59
C ALA A 140 1.22 -1.47 -9.39
N LEU A 141 2.34 -0.98 -9.95
CA LEU A 141 2.71 0.43 -9.83
C LEU A 141 1.70 1.35 -10.51
N GLU A 142 1.30 1.02 -11.74
CA GLU A 142 0.30 1.79 -12.48
C GLU A 142 -1.06 1.75 -11.78
N ALA A 143 -1.48 0.57 -11.31
CA ALA A 143 -2.73 0.42 -10.56
C ALA A 143 -2.73 1.24 -9.26
N ILE A 144 -1.63 1.23 -8.49
CA ILE A 144 -1.49 1.98 -7.25
C ILE A 144 -1.43 3.49 -7.53
N SER A 145 -0.68 3.92 -8.55
CA SER A 145 -0.56 5.34 -8.89
C SER A 145 -1.84 5.94 -9.47
N SER A 146 -2.80 5.11 -9.90
CA SER A 146 -4.14 5.56 -10.30
C SER A 146 -5.06 5.90 -9.12
N LEU A 147 -4.68 5.52 -7.91
CA LEU A 147 -5.44 5.82 -6.69
C LEU A 147 -5.21 7.27 -6.26
N PRO A 148 -6.24 7.97 -5.74
CA PRO A 148 -6.15 9.39 -5.40
C PRO A 148 -5.14 9.71 -4.28
N GLN A 149 -4.76 8.71 -3.47
CA GLN A 149 -3.79 8.85 -2.38
C GLN A 149 -2.35 8.94 -2.89
N PHE A 150 -2.08 8.48 -4.12
CA PHE A 150 -0.73 8.31 -4.62
C PHE A 150 -0.50 9.01 -5.95
N ARG A 151 0.74 9.37 -6.21
CA ARG A 151 1.22 9.82 -7.51
C ARG A 151 2.65 9.35 -7.74
N LEU A 152 2.99 9.06 -8.99
CA LEU A 152 4.35 8.72 -9.37
C LEU A 152 5.10 9.99 -9.76
N SER A 153 6.27 10.21 -9.17
CA SER A 153 7.17 11.28 -9.57
C SER A 153 7.80 10.95 -10.93
N THR A 154 7.57 11.80 -11.92
CA THR A 154 8.17 11.64 -13.25
C THR A 154 9.68 11.86 -13.26
N ASN A 155 10.20 12.62 -12.30
CA ASN A 155 11.62 12.96 -12.23
C ASN A 155 12.45 11.91 -11.49
N SER A 156 11.97 11.46 -10.32
CA SER A 156 12.69 10.50 -9.46
C SER A 156 12.23 9.05 -9.62
N GLY A 157 11.05 8.82 -10.21
CA GLY A 157 10.43 7.49 -10.26
C GLY A 157 9.95 6.98 -8.89
N GLU A 158 9.86 7.86 -7.90
CA GLU A 158 9.39 7.54 -6.56
C GLU A 158 7.86 7.63 -6.47
N LEU A 159 7.28 6.80 -5.63
CA LEU A 159 5.89 6.88 -5.25
C LEU A 159 5.73 7.96 -4.16
N LEU A 160 4.85 8.90 -4.41
CA LEU A 160 4.56 10.01 -3.50
C LEU A 160 3.12 9.92 -3.02
N THR A 161 2.87 10.47 -1.84
CA THR A 161 1.52 10.77 -1.37
C THR A 161 0.90 11.91 -2.19
N ALA A 162 -0.39 12.13 -2.07
CA ALA A 162 -1.07 13.25 -2.74
C ALA A 162 -0.46 14.63 -2.41
N ASP A 163 0.03 14.80 -1.17
CA ASP A 163 0.71 16.01 -0.68
C ASP A 163 2.22 16.07 -1.01
N GLY A 164 2.74 15.08 -1.74
CA GLY A 164 4.10 15.08 -2.29
C GLY A 164 5.19 14.53 -1.41
N LYS A 165 4.85 13.84 -0.32
CA LYS A 165 5.83 13.17 0.54
C LYS A 165 6.18 11.78 -0.01
N ILE A 166 7.40 11.33 0.25
CA ILE A 166 7.88 10.01 -0.20
C ILE A 166 7.12 8.89 0.52
N VAL A 167 6.68 7.90 -0.25
CA VAL A 167 6.05 6.68 0.25
C VAL A 167 7.07 5.55 0.26
N LEU A 168 7.33 4.98 1.45
CA LEU A 168 8.11 3.75 1.58
C LEU A 168 7.25 2.56 1.15
N VAL A 169 7.74 1.77 0.21
CA VAL A 169 7.04 0.59 -0.27
C VAL A 169 7.52 -0.66 0.46
N LEU A 170 6.57 -1.45 0.93
CA LEU A 170 6.77 -2.82 1.39
C LEU A 170 5.97 -3.75 0.47
N ILE A 171 6.46 -4.97 0.28
CA ILE A 171 5.72 -6.07 -0.34
C ILE A 171 5.77 -7.23 0.64
N ASP A 172 4.60 -7.67 1.10
CA ASP A 172 4.45 -8.70 2.14
C ASP A 172 5.29 -8.39 3.41
N GLY A 173 5.29 -7.10 3.84
CA GLY A 173 6.01 -6.60 5.00
C GLY A 173 7.51 -6.36 4.79
N ILE A 174 8.07 -6.68 3.62
CA ILE A 174 9.49 -6.55 3.29
C ILE A 174 9.70 -5.28 2.47
N ARG A 175 10.67 -4.44 2.86
CA ARG A 175 11.03 -3.23 2.12
C ARG A 175 11.47 -3.54 0.70
N ARG A 176 10.91 -2.81 -0.25
CA ARG A 176 11.15 -2.96 -1.69
C ARG A 176 11.32 -1.61 -2.37
N SER A 177 11.94 -1.63 -3.53
CA SER A 177 11.96 -0.46 -4.40
C SER A 177 10.61 -0.29 -5.10
N VAL A 178 10.27 0.96 -5.45
CA VAL A 178 9.06 1.26 -6.24
C VAL A 178 9.06 0.50 -7.57
N ARG A 179 10.23 0.28 -8.19
CA ARG A 179 10.36 -0.51 -9.42
C ARG A 179 9.89 -1.95 -9.29
N GLU A 180 10.02 -2.55 -8.12
CA GLU A 180 9.57 -3.92 -7.90
C GLU A 180 8.05 -4.07 -8.01
N LEU A 181 7.29 -2.98 -7.83
CA LEU A 181 5.85 -2.96 -8.12
C LEU A 181 5.54 -3.16 -9.60
N MET A 182 6.46 -2.81 -10.52
CA MET A 182 6.29 -3.08 -11.96
C MET A 182 6.38 -4.57 -12.28
N LEU A 183 7.01 -5.37 -11.39
CA LEU A 183 7.14 -6.83 -11.55
C LEU A 183 5.90 -7.60 -11.06
N LEU A 184 4.98 -6.92 -10.36
CA LEU A 184 3.73 -7.49 -9.88
C LEU A 184 2.59 -7.12 -10.83
N LYS A 185 1.73 -8.07 -11.16
CA LYS A 185 0.45 -7.78 -11.81
C LYS A 185 -0.52 -7.18 -10.79
N ALA A 186 -1.37 -6.26 -11.24
CA ALA A 186 -2.40 -5.68 -10.37
C ALA A 186 -3.32 -6.74 -9.74
N ASP A 187 -3.55 -7.84 -10.46
CA ASP A 187 -4.36 -8.97 -9.97
C ASP A 187 -3.67 -9.80 -8.90
N GLU A 188 -2.35 -9.73 -8.76
CA GLU A 188 -1.61 -10.40 -7.69
C GLU A 188 -1.77 -9.66 -6.34
N ILE A 189 -2.24 -8.42 -6.34
CA ILE A 189 -2.49 -7.65 -5.13
C ILE A 189 -3.74 -8.20 -4.43
N LYS A 190 -3.60 -8.56 -3.16
CA LYS A 190 -4.70 -8.90 -2.26
C LYS A 190 -5.30 -7.64 -1.65
N THR A 191 -4.48 -6.91 -0.89
CA THR A 191 -4.83 -5.67 -0.18
C THR A 191 -3.63 -4.73 -0.16
N LEU A 192 -3.91 -3.43 -0.02
CA LEU A 192 -2.92 -2.40 0.24
C LEU A 192 -3.13 -1.90 1.66
N HIS A 193 -2.09 -1.93 2.49
CA HIS A 193 -2.11 -1.37 3.83
C HIS A 193 -1.35 -0.04 3.81
N TYR A 194 -2.09 1.05 3.89
CA TYR A 194 -1.56 2.40 3.84
C TYR A 194 -1.45 2.99 5.24
N TYR A 195 -0.25 3.36 5.64
CA TYR A 195 0.04 4.01 6.91
C TYR A 195 0.38 5.48 6.64
N SER A 196 -0.58 6.37 6.82
CA SER A 196 -0.38 7.82 6.70
C SER A 196 0.58 8.37 7.77
N ASN A 197 0.66 7.70 8.91
CA ASN A 197 1.67 7.90 9.94
C ASN A 197 2.60 6.70 9.97
N PRO A 198 3.85 6.84 9.52
CA PRO A 198 4.79 5.74 9.48
C PRO A 198 4.97 5.08 10.85
N PRO A 199 4.96 3.74 10.94
CA PRO A 199 5.26 3.02 12.18
C PRO A 199 6.60 3.44 12.78
N ALA A 200 6.73 3.36 14.11
CA ALA A 200 7.91 3.81 14.87
C ALA A 200 9.24 3.24 14.37
N ARG A 201 9.23 2.02 13.80
CA ARG A 201 10.42 1.38 13.20
C ARG A 201 11.01 2.17 12.01
N PHE A 202 10.25 3.07 11.41
CA PHE A 202 10.66 3.93 10.29
C PHE A 202 10.76 5.42 10.67
N ALA A 203 10.64 5.75 11.96
CA ALA A 203 10.60 7.15 12.43
C ALA A 203 11.87 7.96 12.10
N HIS A 204 13.02 7.28 11.91
CA HIS A 204 14.28 7.91 11.54
C HIS A 204 14.40 8.20 10.03
N GLU A 205 13.47 7.70 9.21
CA GLU A 205 13.46 7.91 7.77
C GLU A 205 12.65 9.16 7.40
N LYS A 206 13.11 9.92 6.42
CA LYS A 206 12.40 11.10 5.90
C LYS A 206 11.31 10.69 4.92
N ILE A 207 10.33 9.93 5.40
CA ILE A 207 9.19 9.44 4.62
C ILE A 207 7.88 10.04 5.17
N GLY A 208 6.90 10.22 4.29
CA GLY A 208 5.58 10.71 4.68
C GLY A 208 4.56 9.62 4.95
N ALA A 209 4.76 8.44 4.36
CA ALA A 209 3.84 7.31 4.51
C ALA A 209 4.54 5.98 4.25
N VAL A 210 3.89 4.89 4.65
CA VAL A 210 4.29 3.52 4.29
C VAL A 210 3.14 2.84 3.58
N LEU A 211 3.43 2.17 2.48
CA LEU A 211 2.50 1.34 1.73
C LEU A 211 2.98 -0.11 1.76
N ASP A 212 2.25 -1.00 2.41
CA ASP A 212 2.52 -2.43 2.38
C ASP A 212 1.55 -3.12 1.42
N VAL A 213 2.08 -3.70 0.38
CA VAL A 213 1.35 -4.41 -0.67
C VAL A 213 1.30 -5.89 -0.31
N ALA A 214 0.18 -6.33 0.23
CA ALA A 214 -0.04 -7.75 0.50
C ALA A 214 -0.40 -8.49 -0.80
N THR A 215 0.35 -9.55 -1.11
CA THR A 215 0.14 -10.33 -2.34
C THR A 215 -0.79 -11.53 -2.13
N LYS A 216 -1.47 -11.94 -3.19
CA LYS A 216 -2.25 -13.18 -3.21
C LYS A 216 -1.30 -14.38 -3.29
N ARG A 217 -1.55 -15.37 -2.46
CA ARG A 217 -0.87 -16.66 -2.58
C ARG A 217 -1.65 -17.57 -3.51
N THR A 218 -0.95 -18.21 -4.42
CA THR A 218 -1.55 -19.21 -5.31
C THR A 218 -1.03 -20.60 -4.94
N ASN A 219 -1.93 -21.58 -4.91
CA ASN A 219 -1.57 -22.98 -4.74
C ASN A 219 -1.25 -23.65 -6.09
N LYS A 220 -1.40 -22.92 -7.20
CA LYS A 220 -1.11 -23.43 -8.54
C LYS A 220 0.25 -22.93 -9.00
N ARG A 221 0.96 -23.76 -9.76
CA ARG A 221 2.19 -23.33 -10.45
C ARG A 221 1.84 -22.24 -11.45
N HIS A 222 2.56 -21.14 -11.38
CA HIS A 222 2.37 -19.99 -12.25
C HIS A 222 3.70 -19.54 -12.84
N TYR A 223 3.71 -19.33 -14.15
CA TYR A 223 4.83 -18.74 -14.88
C TYR A 223 4.37 -17.40 -15.45
N SER A 224 5.22 -16.40 -15.40
CA SER A 224 4.96 -15.13 -16.08
C SER A 224 6.17 -14.67 -16.87
N LEU A 225 5.90 -14.06 -18.00
CA LEU A 225 6.83 -13.25 -18.76
C LEU A 225 6.20 -11.87 -18.89
N TYR A 226 6.93 -10.83 -18.55
CA TYR A 226 6.49 -9.45 -18.64
C TYR A 226 7.51 -8.65 -19.44
N LEU A 227 7.03 -7.90 -20.42
CA LEU A 227 7.80 -6.99 -21.25
C LEU A 227 7.10 -5.64 -21.27
N ASP A 228 7.80 -4.59 -20.86
CA ASP A 228 7.34 -3.19 -20.94
C ASP A 228 8.43 -2.38 -21.63
N THR A 229 8.10 -1.75 -22.75
CA THR A 229 9.05 -0.94 -23.51
C THR A 229 8.41 0.38 -23.89
N LYS A 230 8.98 1.47 -23.40
CA LYS A 230 8.55 2.83 -23.65
C LYS A 230 9.73 3.61 -24.21
N ASN A 231 9.77 3.77 -25.52
CA ASN A 231 10.89 4.42 -26.20
C ASN A 231 10.39 5.62 -27.01
N SER A 232 11.03 6.74 -26.84
CA SER A 232 10.76 7.95 -27.63
C SER A 232 11.41 7.83 -29.02
N ILE A 233 10.69 8.19 -30.05
CA ILE A 233 11.16 8.17 -31.43
C ILE A 233 12.08 9.38 -31.70
N THR A 234 11.86 10.50 -31.00
CA THR A 234 12.51 11.78 -31.33
C THR A 234 13.53 12.28 -30.31
N THR A 235 13.46 11.83 -29.06
CA THR A 235 14.21 12.46 -27.94
C THR A 235 15.24 11.54 -27.29
N GLY A 236 15.63 10.43 -27.90
CA GLY A 236 16.67 9.57 -27.35
C GLY A 236 16.45 9.13 -25.89
N TYR A 237 15.20 8.91 -25.51
CA TYR A 237 14.81 8.45 -24.17
C TYR A 237 14.08 7.12 -24.27
N GLY A 238 14.39 6.21 -23.38
CA GLY A 238 13.67 4.94 -23.30
C GLY A 238 13.77 4.28 -21.95
N THR A 239 12.70 3.59 -21.58
CA THR A 239 12.58 2.75 -20.39
C THR A 239 12.12 1.38 -20.84
N ASN A 240 12.90 0.35 -20.55
CA ASN A 240 12.65 -1.02 -20.98
C ASN A 240 12.77 -1.95 -19.77
N LEU A 241 11.83 -2.87 -19.65
CA LEU A 241 11.80 -3.89 -18.62
C LEU A 241 11.46 -5.24 -19.26
N ILE A 242 12.27 -6.23 -18.99
CA ILE A 242 11.93 -7.64 -19.20
C ILE A 242 12.02 -8.38 -17.88
N SER A 243 11.02 -9.16 -17.54
CA SER A 243 11.06 -10.01 -16.36
C SER A 243 10.37 -11.34 -16.60
N THR A 244 10.87 -12.36 -15.89
CA THR A 244 10.24 -13.68 -15.83
C THR A 244 10.10 -14.10 -14.38
N SER A 245 9.01 -14.79 -14.08
CA SER A 245 8.82 -15.35 -12.73
C SER A 245 8.18 -16.73 -12.77
N TYR A 246 8.52 -17.51 -11.76
CA TYR A 246 7.86 -18.76 -11.39
C TYR A 246 7.39 -18.66 -9.95
N SER A 247 6.19 -19.12 -9.68
CA SER A 247 5.67 -19.27 -8.31
C SER A 247 4.85 -20.54 -8.16
N ASP A 248 4.95 -21.12 -6.96
CA ASP A 248 4.08 -22.19 -6.48
C ASP A 248 3.56 -21.88 -5.08
N SER A 249 3.01 -22.85 -4.37
CA SER A 249 2.47 -22.66 -3.02
C SER A 249 3.51 -22.22 -1.97
N LEU A 250 4.78 -22.53 -2.17
CA LEU A 250 5.86 -22.29 -1.21
C LEU A 250 6.91 -21.31 -1.73
N ASN A 251 7.18 -21.30 -3.04
CA ASN A 251 8.33 -20.62 -3.61
C ASN A 251 7.89 -19.58 -4.65
N LYS A 252 8.64 -18.49 -4.73
CA LYS A 252 8.60 -17.53 -5.82
C LYS A 252 10.04 -17.23 -6.26
N VAL A 253 10.30 -17.36 -7.54
CA VAL A 253 11.58 -17.00 -8.16
C VAL A 253 11.30 -16.00 -9.27
N SER A 254 12.10 -14.96 -9.38
CA SER A 254 12.01 -14.06 -10.53
C SER A 254 13.37 -13.52 -10.93
N ALA A 255 13.49 -13.21 -12.21
CA ALA A 255 14.59 -12.49 -12.79
C ALA A 255 14.05 -11.30 -13.58
N ALA A 256 14.68 -10.14 -13.43
CA ALA A 256 14.29 -8.92 -14.11
C ALA A 256 15.51 -8.16 -14.61
N TYR A 257 15.35 -7.49 -15.73
CA TYR A 257 16.34 -6.58 -16.28
C TYR A 257 15.66 -5.30 -16.71
N PHE A 258 16.16 -4.19 -16.15
CA PHE A 258 15.74 -2.83 -16.49
C PHE A 258 16.83 -2.14 -17.27
N LEU A 259 16.44 -1.46 -18.34
CA LEU A 259 17.30 -0.66 -19.20
C LEU A 259 16.63 0.70 -19.40
N ASP A 260 17.14 1.72 -18.72
CA ASP A 260 16.74 3.11 -18.95
C ASP A 260 17.88 3.85 -19.63
N TYR A 261 17.58 4.57 -20.70
CA TYR A 261 18.58 5.40 -21.35
C TYR A 261 18.07 6.81 -21.63
N ARG A 262 18.98 7.77 -21.61
CA ARG A 262 18.72 9.17 -21.97
C ARG A 262 19.88 9.68 -22.81
N HIS A 263 19.58 10.03 -24.04
CA HIS A 263 20.53 10.62 -25.00
C HIS A 263 19.97 11.95 -25.45
N LEU A 264 20.38 13.03 -24.79
CA LEU A 264 19.88 14.38 -25.01
C LEU A 264 20.95 15.19 -25.71
N ASP A 265 20.71 15.59 -26.96
CA ASP A 265 21.69 16.34 -27.77
C ASP A 265 21.58 17.86 -27.59
N ARG A 266 20.53 18.36 -26.92
CA ARG A 266 20.30 19.78 -26.65
C ARG A 266 19.92 19.97 -25.20
N ASN A 267 20.85 19.72 -24.28
CA ASN A 267 20.68 19.88 -22.85
C ASN A 267 21.44 21.09 -22.38
N THR A 268 20.81 22.28 -22.38
CA THR A 268 21.38 23.51 -21.90
C THR A 268 20.80 23.89 -20.55
N MET A 269 21.60 24.56 -19.73
CA MET A 269 21.19 25.07 -18.44
C MET A 269 21.55 26.55 -18.35
N GLU A 270 20.61 27.38 -17.94
CA GLU A 270 20.80 28.80 -17.69
C GLU A 270 20.50 29.08 -16.21
N ASN A 271 21.40 29.85 -15.59
CA ASN A 271 21.21 30.29 -14.21
C ASN A 271 21.51 31.77 -14.12
N ARG A 272 20.67 32.50 -13.40
CA ARG A 272 20.89 33.93 -13.10
C ARG A 272 20.97 34.10 -11.59
N TYR A 273 22.07 34.74 -11.16
CA TYR A 273 22.28 35.12 -9.77
C TYR A 273 22.32 36.65 -9.69
N VAL A 274 21.36 37.24 -8.96
CA VAL A 274 21.23 38.69 -8.83
C VAL A 274 21.66 39.07 -7.42
N TYR A 275 22.69 39.93 -7.36
CA TYR A 275 23.20 40.59 -6.15
C TYR A 275 22.92 42.08 -6.23
N PRO A 276 23.03 42.87 -5.12
CA PRO A 276 22.71 44.28 -5.14
C PRO A 276 23.45 45.08 -6.23
N ASP A 277 24.74 44.75 -6.47
CA ASP A 277 25.60 45.52 -7.38
C ASP A 277 26.02 44.71 -8.63
N VAL A 278 25.70 43.44 -8.72
CA VAL A 278 26.20 42.53 -9.76
C VAL A 278 25.16 41.48 -10.14
N THR A 279 25.01 41.26 -11.42
CA THR A 279 24.25 40.14 -11.94
C THR A 279 25.17 39.17 -12.68
N ASN A 280 25.16 37.91 -12.28
CA ASN A 280 25.91 36.83 -12.93
C ASN A 280 24.95 35.96 -13.73
N ASP A 281 25.01 36.02 -15.04
CA ASP A 281 24.22 35.20 -15.97
C ASP A 281 25.10 34.06 -16.52
N TYR A 282 24.79 32.84 -16.18
CA TYR A 282 25.36 31.63 -16.78
C TYR A 282 24.46 31.19 -17.92
N LYS A 283 24.83 31.48 -19.16
CA LYS A 283 24.09 31.13 -20.36
C LYS A 283 24.63 29.85 -20.97
N GLY A 284 23.79 28.83 -21.06
CA GLY A 284 24.11 27.59 -21.75
C GLY A 284 24.14 27.80 -23.28
N LEU A 285 25.25 27.46 -23.94
CA LEU A 285 25.39 27.54 -25.38
C LEU A 285 25.07 26.23 -26.07
N SER A 286 25.57 25.14 -25.54
CA SER A 286 25.32 23.78 -26.03
C SER A 286 25.48 22.76 -24.90
N GLY A 287 24.79 21.66 -25.00
CA GLY A 287 24.92 20.57 -24.04
C GLY A 287 24.50 19.26 -24.63
N LYS A 288 25.20 18.20 -24.21
CA LYS A 288 24.88 16.83 -24.55
C LYS A 288 24.93 15.99 -23.29
N TYR A 289 23.92 15.16 -23.11
CA TYR A 289 23.86 14.17 -22.03
C TYR A 289 23.62 12.79 -22.61
N THR A 290 24.45 11.83 -22.23
CA THR A 290 24.24 10.41 -22.51
C THR A 290 24.37 9.65 -21.21
N GLY A 291 23.34 8.89 -20.85
CA GLY A 291 23.35 8.04 -19.67
C GLY A 291 22.53 6.80 -19.90
N THR A 292 22.99 5.68 -19.39
CA THR A 292 22.30 4.39 -19.51
C THR A 292 22.31 3.69 -18.16
N TYR A 293 21.14 3.34 -17.66
CA TYR A 293 20.97 2.56 -16.45
C TYR A 293 20.70 1.10 -16.80
N HIS A 294 21.53 0.22 -16.31
CA HIS A 294 21.36 -1.20 -16.37
C HIS A 294 21.11 -1.73 -14.96
N ILE A 295 19.99 -2.40 -14.74
CA ILE A 295 19.70 -3.04 -13.45
C ILE A 295 19.28 -4.47 -13.71
N GLY A 296 20.08 -5.43 -13.25
CA GLY A 296 19.74 -6.85 -13.23
C GLY A 296 19.33 -7.26 -11.82
N GLN A 297 18.23 -7.97 -11.68
CA GLN A 297 17.72 -8.40 -10.39
C GLN A 297 17.34 -9.87 -10.42
N LEU A 298 17.77 -10.62 -9.40
CA LEU A 298 17.34 -11.98 -9.11
C LEU A 298 16.66 -11.99 -7.74
N PHE A 299 15.54 -12.64 -7.68
CA PHE A 299 14.71 -12.72 -6.48
C PHE A 299 14.32 -14.16 -6.21
N TYR A 300 14.46 -14.60 -4.97
CA TYR A 300 13.94 -15.85 -4.45
C TYR A 300 13.21 -15.61 -3.14
N GLN A 301 12.03 -16.16 -3.00
CA GLN A 301 11.24 -16.15 -1.79
C GLN A 301 10.71 -17.54 -1.50
N ARG A 302 10.80 -17.97 -0.26
CA ARG A 302 10.18 -19.19 0.26
C ARG A 302 9.33 -18.87 1.46
N PHE A 303 8.11 -19.31 1.39
CA PHE A 303 7.18 -19.26 2.52
C PHE A 303 6.81 -20.67 2.94
N GLN A 304 7.08 -21.03 4.20
CA GLN A 304 6.75 -22.35 4.74
C GLN A 304 6.29 -22.21 6.19
N ASN A 305 5.06 -22.66 6.48
CA ASN A 305 4.42 -22.50 7.79
C ASN A 305 4.35 -21.02 8.18
N SER A 306 5.05 -20.65 9.27
CA SER A 306 5.15 -19.27 9.76
C SER A 306 6.46 -18.59 9.41
N ASN A 307 7.27 -19.20 8.52
CA ASN A 307 8.57 -18.67 8.11
C ASN A 307 8.48 -18.04 6.72
N LEU A 308 9.10 -16.87 6.59
CA LEU A 308 9.32 -16.19 5.31
C LEU A 308 10.83 -16.02 5.13
N PHE A 309 11.37 -16.61 4.10
CA PHE A 309 12.75 -16.42 3.67
C PHE A 309 12.78 -15.74 2.31
N ASN A 310 13.66 -14.74 2.16
CA ASN A 310 13.81 -14.00 0.92
C ASN A 310 15.26 -13.66 0.65
N ILE A 311 15.68 -13.79 -0.62
CA ILE A 311 16.96 -13.29 -1.12
C ILE A 311 16.68 -12.43 -2.34
N THR A 312 17.28 -11.24 -2.39
CA THR A 312 17.33 -10.38 -3.57
C THR A 312 18.79 -10.09 -3.90
N LEU A 313 19.20 -10.40 -5.12
CA LEU A 313 20.50 -10.00 -5.67
C LEU A 313 20.24 -8.95 -6.73
N GLU A 314 20.98 -7.85 -6.70
CA GLU A 314 20.84 -6.76 -7.65
C GLU A 314 22.21 -6.28 -8.13
N TYR A 315 22.34 -6.17 -9.44
CA TYR A 315 23.46 -5.54 -10.10
C TYR A 315 23.00 -4.24 -10.76
N ARG A 316 23.74 -3.17 -10.56
CA ARG A 316 23.51 -1.87 -11.22
C ARG A 316 24.75 -1.41 -11.94
N LYS A 317 24.57 -0.84 -13.13
CA LYS A 317 25.61 -0.14 -13.85
C LYS A 317 25.03 1.13 -14.47
N PHE A 318 25.73 2.24 -14.29
CA PHE A 318 25.30 3.54 -14.77
C PHE A 318 26.48 4.33 -15.35
N PRO A 319 26.86 4.07 -16.62
CA PRO A 319 27.76 4.98 -17.35
C PRO A 319 26.98 6.21 -17.80
N ALA A 320 27.57 7.39 -17.56
CA ALA A 320 27.02 8.66 -18.02
C ALA A 320 28.12 9.61 -18.49
N THR A 321 27.81 10.39 -19.52
CA THR A 321 28.64 11.48 -20.00
C THR A 321 27.78 12.74 -20.14
N GLN A 322 28.21 13.81 -19.54
CA GLN A 322 27.62 15.14 -19.70
C GLN A 322 28.65 16.09 -20.27
N GLN A 323 28.29 16.77 -21.34
CA GLN A 323 29.09 17.83 -21.96
C GLN A 323 28.22 19.07 -22.03
N TYR A 324 28.78 20.22 -21.67
CA TYR A 324 28.12 21.48 -21.86
C TYR A 324 29.13 22.62 -22.02
N SER A 325 28.71 23.62 -22.78
CA SER A 325 29.42 24.90 -22.92
C SER A 325 28.51 25.98 -22.37
N GLN A 326 29.08 26.89 -21.61
CA GLN A 326 28.35 28.02 -21.04
C GLN A 326 29.23 29.26 -21.04
N GLN A 327 28.57 30.43 -21.05
CA GLN A 327 29.19 31.74 -20.88
C GLN A 327 28.77 32.33 -19.54
N LEU A 328 29.71 32.95 -18.85
CA LEU A 328 29.43 33.79 -17.70
C LEU A 328 29.43 35.25 -18.17
N LEU A 329 28.26 35.89 -18.05
CA LEU A 329 28.13 37.33 -18.23
C LEU A 329 27.97 37.98 -16.86
N ARG A 330 28.86 38.89 -16.51
CA ARG A 330 28.76 39.71 -15.31
C ARG A 330 28.22 41.08 -15.69
N THR A 331 27.05 41.43 -15.17
CA THR A 331 26.33 42.67 -15.49
C THR A 331 26.24 42.92 -17.01
N GLY A 332 25.98 41.82 -17.76
CA GLY A 332 25.85 41.85 -19.22
C GLY A 332 27.15 41.77 -20.03
N THR A 333 28.33 41.86 -19.39
CA THR A 333 29.63 41.74 -20.06
C THR A 333 30.14 40.29 -19.95
N LEU A 334 30.66 39.76 -21.08
CA LEU A 334 31.25 38.42 -21.09
C LEU A 334 32.52 38.42 -20.24
N GLU A 335 32.54 37.63 -19.18
CA GLU A 335 33.67 37.47 -18.27
C GLU A 335 34.43 36.17 -18.53
N ASP A 336 33.72 35.10 -18.77
CA ASP A 336 34.33 33.79 -19.00
C ASP A 336 33.49 32.93 -19.95
N ALA A 337 34.14 32.02 -20.66
CA ALA A 337 33.49 30.97 -21.42
C ALA A 337 34.13 29.62 -21.03
N ASN A 338 33.33 28.67 -20.67
CA ASN A 338 33.83 27.39 -20.26
C ASN A 338 33.18 26.23 -21.02
N HIS A 339 33.94 25.17 -21.15
CA HIS A 339 33.47 23.87 -21.65
C HIS A 339 33.78 22.80 -20.61
N ARG A 340 32.77 22.04 -20.23
CA ARG A 340 32.91 21.00 -19.24
C ARG A 340 32.49 19.66 -19.81
N ARG A 341 33.30 18.64 -19.55
CA ARG A 341 32.98 17.25 -19.84
C ARG A 341 33.10 16.44 -18.55
N LEU A 342 31.96 15.95 -18.09
CA LEU A 342 31.85 15.05 -16.95
C LEU A 342 31.55 13.65 -17.44
N GLN A 343 32.42 12.71 -17.10
CA GLN A 343 32.22 11.29 -17.34
C GLN A 343 32.09 10.59 -15.98
N SER A 344 31.08 9.79 -15.80
CA SER A 344 30.88 8.98 -14.60
C SER A 344 30.56 7.54 -14.98
N ASP A 345 31.12 6.60 -14.25
CA ASP A 345 30.82 5.18 -14.36
C ASP A 345 30.59 4.63 -12.95
N PHE A 346 29.35 4.36 -12.64
CA PHE A 346 28.94 3.77 -11.38
C PHE A 346 28.53 2.31 -11.60
N SER A 347 28.98 1.43 -10.71
CA SER A 347 28.50 0.04 -10.65
C SER A 347 28.33 -0.41 -9.23
N SER A 348 27.34 -1.27 -8.96
CA SER A 348 27.15 -1.87 -7.67
C SER A 348 26.59 -3.29 -7.77
N ILE A 349 26.94 -4.11 -6.78
CA ILE A 349 26.30 -5.41 -6.53
C ILE A 349 25.78 -5.35 -5.11
N SER A 350 24.49 -5.67 -4.92
CA SER A 350 23.87 -5.76 -3.61
C SER A 350 23.19 -7.10 -3.40
N ALA A 351 23.26 -7.58 -2.16
CA ALA A 351 22.52 -8.75 -1.68
C ALA A 351 21.69 -8.33 -0.49
N ASN A 352 20.41 -8.66 -0.52
CA ASN A 352 19.49 -8.47 0.58
C ASN A 352 18.91 -9.83 0.97
N ILE A 353 19.13 -10.24 2.21
CA ILE A 353 18.67 -11.52 2.78
C ILE A 353 17.72 -11.19 3.92
N TYR A 354 16.49 -11.64 3.81
CA TYR A 354 15.47 -11.45 4.84
C TYR A 354 14.98 -12.80 5.35
N PHE A 355 14.87 -12.91 6.67
CA PHE A 355 14.18 -14.00 7.35
C PHE A 355 13.15 -13.43 8.32
N GLY A 356 11.93 -13.94 8.27
CA GLY A 356 10.85 -13.60 9.19
C GLY A 356 10.17 -14.85 9.75
N HIS A 357 9.85 -14.82 11.03
CA HIS A 357 9.08 -15.87 11.72
C HIS A 357 7.92 -15.24 12.48
N THR A 358 6.71 -15.78 12.29
CA THR A 358 5.52 -15.35 13.05
C THR A 358 5.15 -16.44 14.06
N PHE A 359 5.16 -16.09 15.34
CA PHE A 359 4.80 -16.98 16.44
C PHE A 359 3.27 -17.13 16.56
N ARG A 360 2.82 -18.21 17.18
CA ARG A 360 1.39 -18.54 17.36
C ARG A 360 0.56 -17.44 18.03
N LYS A 361 1.18 -16.61 18.90
CA LYS A 361 0.53 -15.50 19.61
C LYS A 361 0.53 -14.17 18.83
N GLY A 362 0.88 -14.18 17.53
CA GLY A 362 0.90 -12.98 16.69
C GLY A 362 2.18 -12.16 16.79
N ASN A 363 3.10 -12.46 17.70
CA ASN A 363 4.41 -11.83 17.73
C ASN A 363 5.23 -12.26 16.51
N SER A 364 6.11 -11.40 16.01
CA SER A 364 6.99 -11.72 14.90
C SER A 364 8.45 -11.35 15.21
N LEU A 365 9.36 -12.14 14.67
CA LEU A 365 10.79 -11.86 14.64
C LEU A 365 11.22 -11.75 13.18
N SER A 366 11.97 -10.71 12.82
CA SER A 366 12.56 -10.60 11.50
C SER A 366 14.01 -10.16 11.58
N VAL A 367 14.82 -10.71 10.67
CA VAL A 367 16.22 -10.35 10.47
C VAL A 367 16.39 -9.97 9.02
N ASN A 368 16.98 -8.81 8.76
CA ASN A 368 17.30 -8.33 7.42
C ASN A 368 18.78 -7.96 7.35
N VAL A 369 19.51 -8.60 6.43
CA VAL A 369 20.92 -8.34 6.17
C VAL A 369 21.05 -7.79 4.75
N VAL A 370 21.57 -6.58 4.65
CA VAL A 370 21.85 -5.91 3.36
C VAL A 370 23.36 -5.70 3.25
N ASN A 371 23.93 -6.20 2.18
CA ASN A 371 25.32 -5.94 1.81
C ASN A 371 25.36 -5.33 0.42
N THR A 372 26.12 -4.24 0.26
CA THR A 372 26.29 -3.56 -1.03
C THR A 372 27.76 -3.23 -1.22
N TYR A 373 28.31 -3.73 -2.32
CA TYR A 373 29.59 -3.28 -2.85
C TYR A 373 29.34 -2.36 -4.03
N PHE A 374 30.01 -1.22 -4.08
CA PHE A 374 29.90 -0.28 -5.20
C PHE A 374 31.27 0.24 -5.60
N LYS A 375 31.37 0.64 -6.86
CA LYS A 375 32.50 1.33 -7.45
C LYS A 375 31.99 2.53 -8.23
N SER A 376 32.59 3.70 -7.99
CA SER A 376 32.25 4.93 -8.70
C SER A 376 33.50 5.60 -9.19
N ASN A 377 33.59 5.82 -10.50
CA ASN A 377 34.67 6.60 -11.13
C ASN A 377 34.05 7.85 -11.73
N SER A 378 34.64 9.01 -11.48
CA SER A 378 34.23 10.28 -12.08
C SER A 378 35.42 11.03 -12.60
N ASN A 379 35.36 11.44 -13.85
CA ASN A 379 36.37 12.29 -14.50
C ASN A 379 35.68 13.56 -14.96
N ASN A 380 36.19 14.71 -14.52
CA ASN A 380 35.63 16.01 -14.79
C ASN A 380 36.69 16.91 -15.42
N ASN A 381 36.57 17.15 -16.71
CA ASN A 381 37.46 18.05 -17.48
C ASN A 381 36.76 19.40 -17.63
N LEU A 382 37.40 20.46 -17.16
CA LEU A 382 36.95 21.84 -17.31
C LEU A 382 37.98 22.59 -18.12
N THR A 383 37.54 23.23 -19.18
CA THR A 383 38.32 24.17 -19.99
C THR A 383 37.62 25.52 -19.93
N ASN A 384 38.35 26.58 -19.57
CA ASN A 384 37.83 27.94 -19.56
C ASN A 384 38.78 28.87 -20.33
N THR A 385 38.42 30.13 -20.46
CA THR A 385 39.27 31.15 -21.17
C THR A 385 40.64 31.36 -20.51
N SER A 386 40.80 31.03 -19.22
CA SER A 386 42.02 31.17 -18.44
C SER A 386 42.88 29.91 -18.33
N GLY A 387 42.40 28.73 -18.77
CA GLY A 387 43.18 27.49 -18.72
C GLY A 387 42.36 26.21 -18.74
N THR A 388 43.04 25.08 -18.58
CA THR A 388 42.40 23.73 -18.54
C THR A 388 42.70 23.05 -17.22
N GLY A 389 41.67 22.56 -16.56
CA GLY A 389 41.77 21.77 -15.33
C GLY A 389 41.12 20.39 -15.50
N THR A 390 41.75 19.36 -14.94
CA THR A 390 41.22 17.99 -14.90
C THR A 390 41.12 17.52 -13.46
N PHE A 391 39.93 17.03 -13.06
CA PHE A 391 39.69 16.47 -11.74
C PHE A 391 39.19 15.05 -11.88
N THR A 392 39.83 14.10 -11.20
CA THR A 392 39.41 12.68 -11.20
C THR A 392 39.12 12.24 -9.78
N ASN A 393 37.92 11.73 -9.56
CA ASN A 393 37.52 11.10 -8.32
C ASN A 393 37.24 9.61 -8.56
N VAL A 394 37.84 8.76 -7.74
CA VAL A 394 37.61 7.29 -7.72
C VAL A 394 37.21 6.94 -6.30
N VAL A 395 36.03 6.35 -6.13
CA VAL A 395 35.51 5.84 -4.85
C VAL A 395 35.15 4.38 -4.97
#